data_b95be60f29ee89efcadb8fc5088567cf
#
_entry.id   b95be60f29ee89efcadb8fc5088567cf
#
_cell.length_a   1.000
_cell.length_b   1.000
_cell.length_c   1.000
_cell.angle_alpha   90.00
_cell.angle_beta   90.00
_cell.angle_gamma   90.00
#
_symmetry.space_group_name_H-M   'P 1'
#
loop_
_entity.id
_entity.type
_entity.pdbx_description
1 polymer ?
#
loop_
_entity_poly.entity_id
_entity_poly.type
_entity_poly.pdbx_seq_one_letter_code
_entity_poly.pdbx_strand_id
1 'polypeptide(L)'
;MKTSKIIYLLLLPLLVSSCAIIRPGEVGLKQKLGKLSEDVYKQGTVLYNPIITKVIRTNVQINNIELSLSLPSKEGLSIVAQISILYRVDENSVPKVIRNLGQGYETIISNVFRSASADVCSKYFAKDMHSGMRAEIESAIKGKMSETLEQQGINVNSVLMKSIQLPAGLASSIEQKLQAEQNAMRMEFILQQEKLEAERKIIEATGTKDAQKILSEGLTDNIIKIRSIEAFLELSKTNNSKIIITNGKVPFLIE
;
A
#
# COMPACT_ATOMS: atom_id res chain seq x y z
N MET A 1 51.31 -58.02 -19.99
CA MET A 1 50.51 -58.03 -18.77
C MET A 1 50.86 -56.96 -17.72
N LYS A 2 52.10 -56.50 -17.57
CA LYS A 2 52.49 -55.45 -16.60
C LYS A 2 51.99 -54.06 -16.99
N THR A 3 52.03 -53.67 -18.25
CA THR A 3 51.55 -52.36 -18.75
C THR A 3 50.08 -52.12 -18.58
N SER A 4 49.22 -53.14 -18.75
CA SER A 4 47.79 -53.04 -18.53
C SER A 4 47.42 -52.74 -17.07
N LYS A 5 48.12 -53.35 -16.11
CA LYS A 5 47.90 -53.08 -14.67
C LYS A 5 48.29 -51.65 -14.26
N ILE A 6 49.33 -51.09 -14.88
CA ILE A 6 49.77 -49.71 -14.63
C ILE A 6 48.74 -48.72 -15.19
N ILE A 7 48.14 -49.01 -16.35
CA ILE A 7 47.08 -48.17 -16.94
C ILE A 7 45.82 -48.15 -16.05
N TYR A 8 45.42 -49.32 -15.51
CA TYR A 8 44.30 -49.37 -14.57
C TYR A 8 44.57 -48.66 -13.25
N LEU A 9 45.82 -48.74 -12.74
CA LEU A 9 46.24 -48.03 -11.53
C LEU A 9 46.25 -46.50 -11.71
N LEU A 10 46.55 -46.02 -12.91
CA LEU A 10 46.58 -44.59 -13.25
C LEU A 10 45.17 -44.05 -13.60
N LEU A 11 44.27 -44.89 -14.09
CA LEU A 11 42.89 -44.53 -14.42
C LEU A 11 41.99 -44.47 -13.18
N LEU A 12 42.29 -45.21 -12.12
CA LEU A 12 41.51 -45.27 -10.90
C LEU A 12 41.35 -43.91 -10.18
N PRO A 13 42.37 -43.06 -9.99
CA PRO A 13 42.21 -41.75 -9.36
C PRO A 13 41.44 -40.74 -10.22
N LEU A 14 41.45 -40.91 -11.55
CA LEU A 14 40.70 -40.06 -12.47
C LEU A 14 39.16 -40.30 -12.35
N LEU A 15 38.74 -41.50 -12.05
CA LEU A 15 37.33 -41.87 -11.85
C LEU A 15 36.73 -41.39 -10.52
N VAL A 16 37.57 -40.95 -9.57
CA VAL A 16 37.16 -40.53 -8.23
C VAL A 16 37.06 -38.99 -8.11
N SER A 17 37.32 -38.27 -9.20
CA SER A 17 37.20 -36.82 -9.24
C SER A 17 35.82 -36.42 -9.75
N SER A 18 35.09 -35.64 -8.98
CA SER A 18 33.80 -35.03 -9.38
C SER A 18 33.89 -33.52 -9.34
N CYS A 19 33.16 -32.86 -10.24
CA CYS A 19 33.05 -31.41 -10.31
C CYS A 19 31.68 -30.96 -9.81
N ALA A 20 31.66 -30.04 -8.86
CA ALA A 20 30.44 -29.30 -8.50
C ALA A 20 30.45 -27.93 -9.16
N ILE A 21 29.36 -27.56 -9.81
CA ILE A 21 29.16 -26.24 -10.39
C ILE A 21 28.40 -25.41 -9.38
N ILE A 22 28.99 -24.29 -8.99
CA ILE A 22 28.35 -23.26 -8.14
C ILE A 22 27.83 -22.18 -9.06
N ARG A 23 26.52 -21.94 -9.03
CA ARG A 23 25.84 -20.95 -9.88
C ARG A 23 26.07 -19.53 -9.36
N PRO A 24 25.91 -18.50 -10.21
CA PRO A 24 25.84 -17.12 -9.75
C PRO A 24 24.75 -16.93 -8.71
N GLY A 25 25.08 -16.30 -7.56
CA GLY A 25 24.15 -16.12 -6.44
C GLY A 25 24.10 -17.29 -5.45
N GLU A 26 24.91 -18.34 -5.68
CA GLU A 26 25.13 -19.43 -4.74
C GLU A 26 26.56 -19.40 -4.19
N VAL A 27 26.73 -19.94 -3.00
CA VAL A 27 28.01 -20.18 -2.36
C VAL A 27 28.11 -21.64 -2.00
N GLY A 28 29.27 -22.25 -2.28
CA GLY A 28 29.57 -23.64 -1.98
C GLY A 28 30.46 -23.79 -0.75
N LEU A 29 30.13 -24.76 0.11
CA LEU A 29 30.96 -25.19 1.23
C LEU A 29 31.33 -26.65 1.07
N LYS A 30 32.59 -27.01 1.32
CA LYS A 30 33.02 -28.39 1.37
C LYS A 30 32.81 -28.95 2.77
N GLN A 31 32.17 -30.08 2.85
CA GLN A 31 32.07 -30.90 4.06
C GLN A 31 32.88 -32.18 3.84
N LYS A 32 34.01 -32.32 4.50
CA LYS A 32 34.92 -33.47 4.39
C LYS A 32 34.76 -34.36 5.61
N LEU A 33 34.31 -35.59 5.42
CA LEU A 33 34.13 -36.57 6.51
C LEU A 33 33.37 -35.99 7.72
N GLY A 34 32.29 -35.23 7.44
CA GLY A 34 31.47 -34.59 8.49
C GLY A 34 31.99 -33.23 8.94
N LYS A 35 33.27 -32.89 8.73
CA LYS A 35 33.83 -31.59 9.12
C LYS A 35 33.54 -30.52 8.05
N LEU A 36 32.90 -29.42 8.44
CA LEU A 36 32.63 -28.29 7.56
C LEU A 36 33.90 -27.46 7.37
N SER A 37 34.25 -27.14 6.10
CA SER A 37 35.32 -26.18 5.79
C SER A 37 34.87 -24.76 6.08
N GLU A 38 35.81 -23.90 6.44
CA GLU A 38 35.56 -22.46 6.56
C GLU A 38 35.74 -21.74 5.22
N ASP A 39 36.35 -22.41 4.24
CA ASP A 39 36.56 -21.84 2.92
C ASP A 39 35.24 -21.76 2.15
N VAL A 40 34.97 -20.56 1.67
CA VAL A 40 33.78 -20.24 0.89
C VAL A 40 34.14 -20.26 -0.59
N TYR A 41 33.53 -21.15 -1.34
CA TYR A 41 33.74 -21.26 -2.79
C TYR A 41 32.65 -20.44 -3.48
N LYS A 42 33.06 -19.38 -4.17
CA LYS A 42 32.20 -18.54 -4.99
C LYS A 42 31.83 -19.23 -6.30
N GLN A 43 31.13 -18.53 -7.19
CA GLN A 43 30.72 -19.06 -8.50
C GLN A 43 31.86 -19.70 -9.27
N GLY A 44 31.60 -20.82 -9.92
CA GLY A 44 32.56 -21.55 -10.73
C GLY A 44 32.56 -23.05 -10.49
N THR A 45 33.57 -23.74 -10.98
CA THR A 45 33.70 -25.19 -10.87
C THR A 45 34.62 -25.54 -9.71
N VAL A 46 34.13 -26.39 -8.82
CA VAL A 46 34.86 -26.87 -7.64
C VAL A 46 35.10 -28.38 -7.79
N LEU A 47 36.38 -28.75 -7.84
CA LEU A 47 36.81 -30.14 -7.85
C LEU A 47 36.73 -30.72 -6.43
N TYR A 48 36.14 -31.88 -6.30
CA TYR A 48 36.05 -32.61 -5.03
C TYR A 48 35.98 -34.12 -5.22
N ASN A 49 36.35 -34.85 -4.18
CA ASN A 49 36.20 -36.30 -4.17
C ASN A 49 34.83 -36.68 -3.56
N PRO A 50 33.90 -37.28 -4.33
CA PRO A 50 32.56 -37.56 -3.89
C PRO A 50 32.44 -38.60 -2.76
N ILE A 51 33.48 -39.41 -2.57
CA ILE A 51 33.51 -40.45 -1.53
C ILE A 51 33.70 -39.83 -0.13
N ILE A 52 34.54 -38.80 -0.03
CA ILE A 52 34.96 -38.23 1.26
C ILE A 52 34.47 -36.79 1.48
N THR A 53 33.96 -36.13 0.42
CA THR A 53 33.59 -34.70 0.48
C THR A 53 32.21 -34.51 -0.14
N LYS A 54 31.36 -33.75 0.55
CA LYS A 54 30.07 -33.25 0.05
C LYS A 54 30.18 -31.74 -0.15
N VAL A 55 29.63 -31.22 -1.25
CA VAL A 55 29.52 -29.78 -1.49
C VAL A 55 28.11 -29.34 -1.15
N ILE A 56 28.00 -28.48 -0.13
CA ILE A 56 26.73 -27.84 0.29
C ILE A 56 26.64 -26.51 -0.46
N ARG A 57 25.54 -26.28 -1.16
CA ARG A 57 25.27 -25.01 -1.87
C ARG A 57 24.22 -24.25 -1.08
N THR A 58 24.45 -22.97 -0.89
CA THR A 58 23.56 -22.05 -0.17
C THR A 58 23.30 -20.85 -1.05
N ASN A 59 22.03 -20.47 -1.21
CA ASN A 59 21.64 -19.26 -1.91
C ASN A 59 21.96 -18.04 -1.04
N VAL A 60 22.67 -17.06 -1.61
CA VAL A 60 23.04 -15.79 -0.95
C VAL A 60 22.34 -14.59 -1.57
N GLN A 61 21.45 -14.82 -2.53
CA GLN A 61 20.58 -13.80 -3.08
C GLN A 61 19.49 -13.41 -2.06
N ILE A 62 18.70 -12.40 -2.41
CA ILE A 62 17.55 -12.04 -1.60
C ILE A 62 16.47 -13.11 -1.77
N ASN A 63 16.16 -13.77 -0.68
CA ASN A 63 15.10 -14.76 -0.59
C ASN A 63 13.86 -14.15 0.08
N ASN A 64 12.68 -14.67 -0.26
CA ASN A 64 11.41 -14.28 0.31
C ASN A 64 10.79 -15.45 1.10
N ILE A 65 10.40 -15.17 2.33
CA ILE A 65 9.54 -16.06 3.13
C ILE A 65 8.23 -15.34 3.38
N GLU A 66 7.12 -15.96 2.99
CA GLU A 66 5.78 -15.46 3.21
C GLU A 66 5.04 -16.36 4.19
N LEU A 67 4.48 -15.77 5.24
CA LEU A 67 3.75 -16.46 6.28
C LEU A 67 2.40 -15.79 6.54
N SER A 68 1.38 -16.62 6.73
CA SER A 68 0.10 -16.20 7.30
C SER A 68 0.15 -16.44 8.81
N LEU A 69 0.10 -15.37 9.58
CA LEU A 69 0.26 -15.39 11.03
C LEU A 69 -0.98 -14.86 11.72
N SER A 70 -1.35 -15.51 12.83
CA SER A 70 -2.30 -14.97 13.79
C SER A 70 -1.53 -14.18 14.84
N LEU A 71 -1.72 -12.87 14.87
CA LEU A 71 -0.96 -11.93 15.69
C LEU A 71 -1.87 -11.33 16.78
N PRO A 72 -1.40 -11.27 18.03
CA PRO A 72 -2.14 -10.60 19.08
C PRO A 72 -2.03 -9.08 18.93
N SER A 73 -3.12 -8.36 19.14
CA SER A 73 -3.10 -6.91 19.31
C SER A 73 -2.99 -6.51 20.78
N LYS A 74 -2.71 -5.23 21.05
CA LYS A 74 -2.69 -4.63 22.38
C LYS A 74 -4.01 -4.80 23.14
N GLU A 75 -5.11 -4.91 22.41
CA GLU A 75 -6.47 -5.11 22.96
C GLU A 75 -6.78 -6.58 23.24
N GLY A 76 -5.87 -7.50 22.98
CA GLY A 76 -6.09 -8.94 23.10
C GLY A 76 -6.86 -9.57 21.94
N LEU A 77 -7.04 -8.84 20.83
CA LEU A 77 -7.68 -9.39 19.64
C LEU A 77 -6.67 -10.16 18.79
N SER A 78 -7.11 -11.24 18.19
CA SER A 78 -6.31 -12.05 17.27
C SER A 78 -6.56 -11.58 15.83
N ILE A 79 -5.51 -11.13 15.15
CA ILE A 79 -5.54 -10.59 13.79
C ILE A 79 -4.80 -11.53 12.87
N VAL A 80 -5.40 -11.91 11.77
CA VAL A 80 -4.72 -12.70 10.74
C VAL A 80 -4.04 -11.76 9.76
N ALA A 81 -2.72 -11.85 9.69
CA ALA A 81 -1.91 -11.05 8.77
C ALA A 81 -1.05 -11.93 7.87
N GLN A 82 -0.98 -11.56 6.58
CA GLN A 82 -0.01 -12.12 5.64
C GLN A 82 1.18 -11.18 5.60
N ILE A 83 2.34 -11.69 6.03
CA ILE A 83 3.57 -10.91 6.11
C ILE A 83 4.66 -11.64 5.35
N SER A 84 5.47 -10.86 4.64
CA SER A 84 6.59 -11.33 3.82
C SER A 84 7.88 -10.73 4.35
N ILE A 85 8.92 -11.56 4.42
CA ILE A 85 10.27 -11.13 4.78
C ILE A 85 11.18 -11.30 3.59
N LEU A 86 11.93 -10.26 3.29
CA LEU A 86 13.06 -10.32 2.37
C LEU A 86 14.36 -10.39 3.19
N TYR A 87 15.12 -11.45 2.99
CA TYR A 87 16.38 -11.66 3.71
C TYR A 87 17.44 -12.19 2.76
N ARG A 88 18.69 -12.05 3.15
CA ARG A 88 19.83 -12.66 2.49
C ARG A 88 20.83 -13.20 3.50
N VAL A 89 21.55 -14.26 3.13
CA VAL A 89 22.68 -14.75 3.89
C VAL A 89 23.93 -14.03 3.41
N ASP A 90 24.74 -13.52 4.34
CA ASP A 90 26.01 -12.90 4.00
C ASP A 90 27.00 -13.98 3.53
N GLU A 91 27.63 -13.77 2.37
CA GLU A 91 28.53 -14.75 1.70
C GLU A 91 29.62 -15.28 2.65
N ASN A 92 30.24 -14.38 3.43
CA ASN A 92 31.31 -14.75 4.33
C ASN A 92 30.80 -15.47 5.60
N SER A 93 29.55 -15.30 5.91
CA SER A 93 28.91 -15.88 7.11
C SER A 93 28.26 -17.23 6.85
N VAL A 94 28.18 -17.69 5.57
CA VAL A 94 27.58 -18.98 5.21
C VAL A 94 28.12 -20.15 6.06
N PRO A 95 29.44 -20.29 6.30
CA PRO A 95 29.97 -21.36 7.15
C PRO A 95 29.40 -21.33 8.57
N LYS A 96 29.23 -20.13 9.14
CA LYS A 96 28.65 -19.91 10.46
C LYS A 96 27.16 -20.26 10.49
N VAL A 97 26.40 -19.82 9.48
CA VAL A 97 24.97 -20.13 9.34
C VAL A 97 24.77 -21.65 9.27
N ILE A 98 25.50 -22.34 8.39
CA ILE A 98 25.34 -23.80 8.23
C ILE A 98 25.80 -24.57 9.46
N ARG A 99 26.83 -24.08 10.18
CA ARG A 99 27.33 -24.71 11.42
C ARG A 99 26.33 -24.57 12.56
N ASN A 100 25.75 -23.39 12.75
CA ASN A 100 24.90 -23.08 13.89
C ASN A 100 23.43 -23.46 13.66
N LEU A 101 22.92 -23.19 12.46
CA LEU A 101 21.50 -23.32 12.13
C LEU A 101 21.21 -24.53 11.22
N GLY A 102 22.26 -25.09 10.56
CA GLY A 102 22.11 -26.20 9.63
C GLY A 102 21.56 -25.78 8.26
N GLN A 103 21.26 -26.79 7.42
CA GLN A 103 20.71 -26.55 6.08
C GLN A 103 19.23 -26.09 6.11
N GLY A 104 18.53 -26.31 7.23
CA GLY A 104 17.13 -25.92 7.46
C GLY A 104 16.97 -24.53 8.13
N TYR A 105 17.93 -23.63 7.97
CA TYR A 105 17.94 -22.31 8.62
C TYR A 105 16.69 -21.46 8.32
N GLU A 106 16.00 -21.70 7.19
CA GLU A 106 14.76 -21.01 6.82
C GLU A 106 13.62 -21.25 7.83
N THR A 107 13.55 -22.46 8.41
CA THR A 107 12.59 -22.79 9.46
C THR A 107 12.88 -21.97 10.72
N ILE A 108 14.16 -21.78 11.04
CA ILE A 108 14.58 -20.99 12.20
C ILE A 108 14.26 -19.51 11.97
N ILE A 109 14.54 -18.99 10.77
CA ILE A 109 14.15 -17.62 10.37
C ILE A 109 12.63 -17.45 10.54
N SER A 110 11.84 -18.41 10.05
CA SER A 110 10.38 -18.37 10.15
C SER A 110 9.88 -18.35 11.60
N ASN A 111 10.53 -19.10 12.49
CA ASN A 111 10.18 -19.11 13.91
C ASN A 111 10.56 -17.80 14.62
N VAL A 112 11.75 -17.26 14.34
CA VAL A 112 12.17 -15.93 14.84
C VAL A 112 11.21 -14.85 14.34
N PHE A 113 10.83 -14.93 13.09
CA PHE A 113 9.87 -14.00 12.50
C PHE A 113 8.50 -14.05 13.17
N ARG A 114 7.97 -15.25 13.41
CA ARG A 114 6.70 -15.44 14.11
C ARG A 114 6.75 -14.80 15.49
N SER A 115 7.82 -15.06 16.25
CA SER A 115 8.01 -14.52 17.59
C SER A 115 8.15 -13.00 17.56
N ALA A 116 9.03 -12.46 16.72
CA ALA A 116 9.26 -11.01 16.61
C ALA A 116 7.99 -10.26 16.18
N SER A 117 7.23 -10.83 15.22
CA SER A 117 5.96 -10.26 14.78
C SER A 117 4.92 -10.23 15.90
N ALA A 118 4.78 -11.31 16.67
CA ALA A 118 3.85 -11.35 17.79
C ALA A 118 4.23 -10.35 18.88
N ASP A 119 5.52 -10.28 19.24
CA ASP A 119 6.04 -9.36 20.27
C ASP A 119 5.84 -7.88 19.89
N VAL A 120 6.05 -7.54 18.62
CA VAL A 120 5.87 -6.17 18.15
C VAL A 120 4.38 -5.84 18.05
N CYS A 121 3.59 -6.69 17.39
CA CYS A 121 2.17 -6.43 17.15
C CYS A 121 1.35 -6.34 18.44
N SER A 122 1.74 -7.06 19.50
CA SER A 122 1.09 -6.97 20.82
C SER A 122 1.16 -5.57 21.46
N LYS A 123 1.99 -4.67 20.97
CA LYS A 123 2.12 -3.29 21.46
C LYS A 123 1.20 -2.30 20.73
N TYR A 124 0.64 -2.69 19.59
CA TYR A 124 -0.18 -1.84 18.72
C TYR A 124 -1.65 -2.25 18.74
N PHE A 125 -2.55 -1.28 18.57
CA PHE A 125 -3.97 -1.54 18.41
C PHE A 125 -4.27 -2.16 17.04
N ALA A 126 -5.30 -2.97 16.97
CA ALA A 126 -5.73 -3.63 15.74
C ALA A 126 -5.99 -2.65 14.58
N LYS A 127 -6.62 -1.51 14.88
CA LYS A 127 -6.90 -0.43 13.92
C LYS A 127 -5.61 0.18 13.36
N ASP A 128 -4.57 0.36 14.20
CA ASP A 128 -3.33 1.01 13.82
C ASP A 128 -2.49 0.11 12.88
N MET A 129 -2.59 -1.20 13.05
CA MET A 129 -2.00 -2.19 12.14
C MET A 129 -2.64 -2.13 10.75
N HIS A 130 -3.94 -1.85 10.68
CA HIS A 130 -4.68 -1.79 9.42
C HIS A 130 -4.44 -0.47 8.65
N SER A 131 -4.14 0.63 9.35
CA SER A 131 -4.08 1.99 8.78
C SER A 131 -2.69 2.63 8.82
N GLY A 132 -2.54 3.73 9.49
CA GLY A 132 -1.41 4.65 9.35
C GLY A 132 -0.06 4.19 9.91
N MET A 133 0.00 3.23 10.84
CA MET A 133 1.24 2.85 11.53
C MET A 133 1.94 1.61 10.94
N ARG A 134 1.50 1.15 9.79
CA ARG A 134 2.01 -0.07 9.15
C ARG A 134 3.52 -0.03 8.91
N ALA A 135 4.04 1.07 8.37
CA ALA A 135 5.47 1.23 8.09
C ALA A 135 6.32 1.21 9.37
N GLU A 136 5.81 1.78 10.47
CA GLU A 136 6.46 1.76 11.77
C GLU A 136 6.53 0.34 12.32
N ILE A 137 5.43 -0.41 12.24
CA ILE A 137 5.35 -1.81 12.67
C ILE A 137 6.31 -2.70 11.85
N GLU A 138 6.34 -2.54 10.53
CA GLU A 138 7.27 -3.24 9.64
C GLU A 138 8.74 -2.98 10.03
N SER A 139 9.06 -1.70 10.31
CA SER A 139 10.39 -1.30 10.78
C SER A 139 10.73 -1.87 12.15
N ALA A 140 9.79 -1.88 13.09
CA ALA A 140 9.99 -2.45 14.42
C ALA A 140 10.19 -3.97 14.36
N ILE A 141 9.43 -4.69 13.54
CA ILE A 141 9.61 -6.14 13.32
C ILE A 141 10.99 -6.39 12.71
N LYS A 142 11.37 -5.63 11.67
CA LYS A 142 12.70 -5.72 11.05
C LYS A 142 13.80 -5.52 12.09
N GLY A 143 13.73 -4.47 12.91
CA GLY A 143 14.71 -4.18 13.95
C GLY A 143 14.85 -5.34 14.94
N LYS A 144 13.73 -5.87 15.42
CA LYS A 144 13.72 -7.01 16.37
C LYS A 144 14.31 -8.29 15.77
N MET A 145 14.05 -8.54 14.50
CA MET A 145 14.63 -9.68 13.78
C MET A 145 16.13 -9.51 13.54
N SER A 146 16.54 -8.31 13.10
CA SER A 146 17.96 -8.00 12.84
C SER A 146 18.82 -8.22 14.06
N GLU A 147 18.35 -7.80 15.25
CA GLU A 147 19.05 -8.03 16.52
C GLU A 147 19.42 -9.50 16.75
N THR A 148 18.57 -10.42 16.35
CA THR A 148 18.77 -11.86 16.54
C THR A 148 19.52 -12.51 15.36
N LEU A 149 19.17 -12.16 14.13
CA LEU A 149 19.64 -12.86 12.92
C LEU A 149 20.97 -12.34 12.38
N GLU A 150 21.30 -11.05 12.54
CA GLU A 150 22.59 -10.49 12.10
C GLU A 150 23.76 -11.15 12.83
N GLN A 151 23.57 -11.45 14.12
CA GLN A 151 24.58 -12.20 14.88
C GLN A 151 24.88 -13.58 14.29
N GLN A 152 23.94 -14.16 13.55
CA GLN A 152 24.10 -15.44 12.86
C GLN A 152 24.59 -15.28 11.42
N GLY A 153 24.70 -14.06 10.90
CA GLY A 153 25.13 -13.78 9.52
C GLY A 153 23.98 -13.75 8.51
N ILE A 154 22.76 -13.50 8.97
CA ILE A 154 21.58 -13.35 8.14
C ILE A 154 21.09 -11.91 8.22
N ASN A 155 21.05 -11.22 7.07
CA ASN A 155 20.61 -9.83 6.97
C ASN A 155 19.15 -9.77 6.55
N VAL A 156 18.32 -9.08 7.36
CA VAL A 156 16.92 -8.80 7.03
C VAL A 156 16.85 -7.51 6.21
N ASN A 157 16.49 -7.61 4.94
CA ASN A 157 16.39 -6.46 4.05
C ASN A 157 15.13 -5.64 4.35
N SER A 158 13.97 -6.30 4.37
CA SER A 158 12.69 -5.65 4.64
C SER A 158 11.66 -6.66 5.16
N VAL A 159 10.69 -6.13 5.88
CA VAL A 159 9.48 -6.83 6.31
C VAL A 159 8.32 -6.08 5.66
N LEU A 160 7.39 -6.81 5.04
CA LEU A 160 6.28 -6.26 4.29
C LEU A 160 4.98 -6.91 4.78
N MET A 161 4.06 -6.13 5.29
CA MET A 161 2.72 -6.59 5.66
C MET A 161 1.83 -6.51 4.42
N LYS A 162 1.39 -7.64 3.86
CA LYS A 162 0.59 -7.69 2.62
C LYS A 162 -0.89 -7.45 2.87
N SER A 163 -1.50 -8.26 3.74
CA SER A 163 -2.90 -8.13 4.08
C SER A 163 -3.11 -8.29 5.58
N ILE A 164 -4.11 -7.61 6.11
CA ILE A 164 -4.51 -7.66 7.51
C ILE A 164 -6.02 -7.88 7.53
N GLN A 165 -6.44 -8.99 8.13
CA GLN A 165 -7.83 -9.33 8.32
C GLN A 165 -8.21 -9.05 9.76
N LEU A 166 -9.07 -8.07 9.96
CA LEU A 166 -9.62 -7.73 11.28
C LEU A 166 -10.75 -8.72 11.65
N PRO A 167 -10.94 -9.01 12.94
CA PRO A 167 -12.13 -9.72 13.40
C PRO A 167 -13.41 -9.00 12.94
N ALA A 168 -14.43 -9.77 12.54
CA ALA A 168 -15.65 -9.22 11.92
C ALA A 168 -16.35 -8.14 12.77
N GLY A 169 -16.41 -8.32 14.10
CA GLY A 169 -17.00 -7.33 14.99
C GLY A 169 -16.26 -5.99 15.02
N LEU A 170 -14.91 -6.02 14.96
CA LEU A 170 -14.12 -4.81 14.93
C LEU A 170 -14.20 -4.13 13.56
N ALA A 171 -14.15 -4.91 12.47
CA ALA A 171 -14.32 -4.40 11.12
C ALA A 171 -15.64 -3.63 10.97
N SER A 172 -16.75 -4.25 11.39
CA SER A 172 -18.09 -3.63 11.38
C SER A 172 -18.14 -2.33 12.21
N SER A 173 -17.54 -2.30 13.40
CA SER A 173 -17.51 -1.10 14.24
C SER A 173 -16.70 0.03 13.61
N ILE A 174 -15.59 -0.29 12.96
CA ILE A 174 -14.77 0.69 12.23
C ILE A 174 -15.54 1.23 11.01
N GLU A 175 -16.20 0.36 10.25
CA GLU A 175 -17.03 0.75 9.11
C GLU A 175 -18.16 1.69 9.53
N GLN A 176 -18.90 1.36 10.61
CA GLN A 176 -19.96 2.20 11.16
C GLN A 176 -19.43 3.57 11.60
N LYS A 177 -18.27 3.61 12.26
CA LYS A 177 -17.65 4.86 12.66
C LYS A 177 -17.26 5.71 11.45
N LEU A 178 -16.59 5.11 10.46
CA LEU A 178 -16.22 5.80 9.21
C LEU A 178 -17.46 6.32 8.46
N GLN A 179 -18.53 5.53 8.40
CA GLN A 179 -19.80 5.93 7.81
C GLN A 179 -20.39 7.15 8.53
N ALA A 180 -20.38 7.15 9.87
CA ALA A 180 -20.87 8.27 10.66
C ALA A 180 -20.01 9.54 10.44
N GLU A 181 -18.70 9.40 10.41
CA GLU A 181 -17.77 10.51 10.11
C GLU A 181 -17.99 11.07 8.70
N GLN A 182 -18.13 10.20 7.69
CA GLN A 182 -18.43 10.62 6.32
C GLN A 182 -19.80 11.34 6.21
N ASN A 183 -20.80 10.85 6.91
CA ASN A 183 -22.12 11.49 6.96
C ASN A 183 -22.06 12.87 7.64
N ALA A 184 -21.28 13.00 8.72
CA ALA A 184 -21.08 14.29 9.40
C ALA A 184 -20.36 15.31 8.49
N MET A 185 -19.28 14.91 7.82
CA MET A 185 -18.58 15.77 6.85
C MET A 185 -19.47 16.18 5.68
N ARG A 186 -20.28 15.24 5.18
CA ARG A 186 -21.25 15.51 4.11
C ARG A 186 -22.30 16.53 4.58
N MET A 187 -22.81 16.40 5.79
CA MET A 187 -23.80 17.33 6.34
C MET A 187 -23.20 18.73 6.53
N GLU A 188 -21.95 18.82 7.01
CA GLU A 188 -21.25 20.10 7.13
C GLU A 188 -21.08 20.78 5.77
N PHE A 189 -20.71 20.02 4.74
CA PHE A 189 -20.60 20.54 3.37
C PHE A 189 -21.97 21.03 2.84
N ILE A 190 -23.05 20.29 3.07
CA ILE A 190 -24.41 20.69 2.67
C ILE A 190 -24.81 22.00 3.40
N LEU A 191 -24.55 22.08 4.70
CA LEU A 191 -24.84 23.30 5.46
C LEU A 191 -24.07 24.52 4.94
N GLN A 192 -22.82 24.32 4.56
CA GLN A 192 -22.01 25.39 3.95
C GLN A 192 -22.57 25.81 2.59
N GLN A 193 -22.98 24.86 1.77
CA GLN A 193 -23.60 25.12 0.47
C GLN A 193 -24.91 25.91 0.61
N GLU A 194 -25.80 25.48 1.54
CA GLU A 194 -27.06 26.16 1.81
C GLU A 194 -26.87 27.60 2.33
N LYS A 195 -25.85 27.82 3.18
CA LYS A 195 -25.49 29.18 3.62
C LYS A 195 -25.08 30.08 2.45
N LEU A 196 -24.20 29.58 1.59
CA LEU A 196 -23.76 30.32 0.40
C LEU A 196 -24.92 30.59 -0.56
N GLU A 197 -25.84 29.64 -0.73
CA GLU A 197 -27.03 29.83 -1.55
C GLU A 197 -28.01 30.86 -0.95
N ALA A 198 -28.18 30.84 0.36
CA ALA A 198 -28.98 31.87 1.05
C ALA A 198 -28.36 33.26 0.91
N GLU A 199 -27.05 33.40 1.08
CA GLU A 199 -26.34 34.66 0.86
C GLU A 199 -26.47 35.15 -0.58
N ARG A 200 -26.31 34.25 -1.56
CA ARG A 200 -26.53 34.56 -2.99
C ARG A 200 -27.93 35.09 -3.24
N LYS A 201 -28.96 34.43 -2.68
CA LYS A 201 -30.36 34.87 -2.83
C LYS A 201 -30.62 36.25 -2.19
N ILE A 202 -29.98 36.54 -1.04
CA ILE A 202 -30.07 37.84 -0.38
C ILE A 202 -29.40 38.92 -1.24
N ILE A 203 -28.20 38.64 -1.78
CA ILE A 203 -27.49 39.57 -2.67
C ILE A 203 -28.31 39.84 -3.94
N GLU A 204 -28.88 38.81 -4.55
CA GLU A 204 -29.73 38.92 -5.73
C GLU A 204 -30.98 39.76 -5.47
N ALA A 205 -31.69 39.49 -4.35
CA ALA A 205 -32.86 40.25 -3.95
C ALA A 205 -32.52 41.72 -3.63
N THR A 206 -31.39 41.97 -2.97
CA THR A 206 -30.90 43.34 -2.69
C THR A 206 -30.55 44.08 -3.98
N GLY A 207 -29.82 43.43 -4.89
CA GLY A 207 -29.51 43.96 -6.22
C GLY A 207 -30.77 44.30 -7.03
N THR A 208 -31.76 43.40 -7.01
CA THR A 208 -33.07 43.65 -7.67
C THR A 208 -33.80 44.83 -7.05
N LYS A 209 -33.84 44.91 -5.72
CA LYS A 209 -34.43 46.06 -5.00
C LYS A 209 -33.75 47.37 -5.38
N ASP A 210 -32.44 47.41 -5.36
CA ASP A 210 -31.66 48.61 -5.67
C ASP A 210 -31.82 49.01 -7.14
N ALA A 211 -31.84 48.07 -8.07
CA ALA A 211 -32.15 48.29 -9.48
C ALA A 211 -33.55 48.86 -9.67
N GLN A 212 -34.56 48.32 -8.98
CA GLN A 212 -35.94 48.82 -9.04
C GLN A 212 -36.03 50.24 -8.44
N LYS A 213 -35.29 50.52 -7.38
CA LYS A 213 -35.26 51.86 -6.76
C LYS A 213 -34.66 52.87 -7.75
N ILE A 214 -33.55 52.57 -8.38
CA ILE A 214 -32.91 53.46 -9.38
C ILE A 214 -33.85 53.71 -10.57
N LEU A 215 -34.56 52.65 -11.02
CA LEU A 215 -35.55 52.79 -12.09
C LEU A 215 -36.70 53.66 -11.67
N SER A 216 -37.24 53.49 -10.45
CA SER A 216 -38.35 54.28 -9.95
C SER A 216 -38.02 55.76 -9.72
N GLU A 217 -36.78 56.05 -9.29
CA GLU A 217 -36.29 57.42 -9.16
C GLU A 217 -36.09 58.12 -10.51
N GLY A 218 -35.77 57.35 -11.56
CA GLY A 218 -35.64 57.84 -12.93
C GLY A 218 -36.93 57.95 -13.71
N LEU A 219 -38.04 57.31 -13.25
CA LEU A 219 -39.33 57.27 -13.94
C LEU A 219 -40.21 58.49 -13.54
N THR A 220 -40.00 59.62 -14.19
CA THR A 220 -40.97 60.72 -14.12
C THR A 220 -42.16 60.44 -15.02
N ASP A 221 -43.36 61.03 -14.70
CA ASP A 221 -44.59 60.86 -15.46
C ASP A 221 -44.39 61.13 -16.97
N ASN A 222 -43.52 62.02 -17.34
CA ASN A 222 -43.16 62.31 -18.73
C ASN A 222 -42.41 61.14 -19.42
N ILE A 223 -41.52 60.48 -18.70
CA ILE A 223 -40.76 59.32 -19.21
C ILE A 223 -41.68 58.12 -19.42
N ILE A 224 -42.64 57.90 -18.47
CA ILE A 224 -43.66 56.83 -18.59
C ILE A 224 -44.50 57.08 -19.80
N LYS A 225 -44.94 58.32 -20.04
CA LYS A 225 -45.73 58.68 -21.25
C LYS A 225 -44.96 58.42 -22.53
N ILE A 226 -43.67 58.81 -22.57
CA ILE A 226 -42.82 58.61 -23.76
C ILE A 226 -42.65 57.10 -24.03
N ARG A 227 -42.33 56.33 -23.00
CA ARG A 227 -42.17 54.85 -23.10
C ARG A 227 -43.45 54.13 -23.50
N SER A 228 -44.62 54.61 -23.01
CA SER A 228 -45.89 54.05 -23.46
C SER A 228 -46.20 54.36 -24.93
N ILE A 229 -45.88 55.56 -25.42
CA ILE A 229 -46.00 55.94 -26.81
C ILE A 229 -45.04 55.11 -27.71
N GLU A 230 -43.81 54.92 -27.29
CA GLU A 230 -42.84 54.05 -27.97
C GLU A 230 -43.34 52.61 -28.08
N ALA A 231 -43.86 52.03 -26.98
CA ALA A 231 -44.44 50.69 -26.94
C ALA A 231 -45.68 50.55 -27.87
N PHE A 232 -46.55 51.55 -27.88
CA PHE A 232 -47.66 51.60 -28.85
C PHE A 232 -47.22 51.71 -30.30
N LEU A 233 -46.15 52.45 -30.55
CA LEU A 233 -45.58 52.60 -31.89
C LEU A 233 -44.93 51.29 -32.36
N GLU A 234 -44.34 50.52 -31.48
CA GLU A 234 -43.75 49.23 -31.78
C GLU A 234 -44.81 48.16 -31.97
N LEU A 235 -45.87 48.14 -31.16
CA LEU A 235 -47.06 47.31 -31.35
C LEU A 235 -47.79 47.59 -32.66
N SER A 236 -47.84 48.85 -33.12
CA SER A 236 -48.48 49.24 -34.37
C SER A 236 -47.74 48.73 -35.61
N LYS A 237 -46.47 48.37 -35.47
CA LYS A 237 -45.63 47.81 -36.55
C LYS A 237 -45.80 46.29 -36.74
N THR A 238 -46.44 45.61 -35.74
CA THR A 238 -46.69 44.17 -35.79
C THR A 238 -48.07 43.89 -36.39
N ASN A 239 -48.12 43.12 -37.48
CA ASN A 239 -49.34 42.87 -38.24
C ASN A 239 -50.40 42.00 -37.57
N ASN A 240 -50.22 41.56 -36.31
CA ASN A 240 -51.07 40.59 -35.64
C ASN A 240 -51.43 40.96 -34.18
N SER A 241 -51.40 42.22 -33.80
CA SER A 241 -51.68 42.63 -32.41
C SER A 241 -53.10 43.18 -32.25
N LYS A 242 -53.88 42.59 -31.36
CA LYS A 242 -55.13 43.17 -30.84
C LYS A 242 -54.78 44.15 -29.74
N ILE A 243 -55.06 45.44 -29.92
CA ILE A 243 -54.82 46.49 -28.93
C ILE A 243 -56.11 46.67 -28.12
N ILE A 244 -56.06 46.42 -26.82
CA ILE A 244 -57.16 46.72 -25.89
C ILE A 244 -56.74 47.94 -25.05
N ILE A 245 -57.38 49.05 -25.28
CA ILE A 245 -57.14 50.28 -24.50
C ILE A 245 -57.99 50.22 -23.21
N THR A 246 -57.34 50.20 -22.06
CA THR A 246 -58.01 50.27 -20.75
C THR A 246 -57.64 51.54 -20.02
N ASN A 247 -58.49 52.02 -19.12
CA ASN A 247 -58.27 53.25 -18.33
C ASN A 247 -57.18 53.08 -17.23
N GLY A 248 -55.97 52.67 -17.63
CA GLY A 248 -54.80 52.67 -16.72
C GLY A 248 -54.76 51.52 -15.67
N LYS A 249 -55.62 50.52 -15.73
CA LYS A 249 -55.52 49.30 -14.97
C LYS A 249 -55.14 48.13 -15.88
N VAL A 250 -54.19 47.38 -15.42
CA VAL A 250 -53.49 46.26 -16.09
C VAL A 250 -54.28 45.59 -17.25
N PRO A 251 -53.73 45.44 -18.46
CA PRO A 251 -54.39 44.74 -19.56
C PRO A 251 -54.47 43.24 -19.24
N PHE A 252 -55.66 42.68 -19.22
CA PHE A 252 -55.86 41.23 -19.21
C PHE A 252 -55.82 40.74 -20.65
N LEU A 253 -54.93 39.75 -20.92
CA LEU A 253 -54.99 38.96 -22.15
C LEU A 253 -56.22 38.03 -22.06
N ILE A 254 -57.16 38.21 -22.92
CA ILE A 254 -58.26 37.24 -23.16
C ILE A 254 -57.82 36.42 -24.39
N GLU A 255 -57.61 35.11 -24.19
CA GLU A 255 -57.39 34.15 -25.25
C GLU A 255 -58.61 34.06 -26.17
#